data_3da88437caa8be6d54481b46a333dc2f
#
_entry.id   3da88437caa8be6d54481b46a333dc2f
#
_cell.length_a   1.000
_cell.length_b   1.000
_cell.length_c   1.000
_cell.angle_alpha   90.00
_cell.angle_beta   90.00
_cell.angle_gamma   90.00
#
_symmetry.space_group_name_H-M   'P 1'
#
loop_
_entity.id
_entity.type
_entity.pdbx_description
1 polymer ?
#
loop_
_entity_poly.entity_id
_entity_poly.type
_entity_poly.pdbx_seq_one_letter_code
_entity_poly.pdbx_strand_id
1 'polypeptide(L)'
;MKRFIEGEDRQQVTMLPECLDDYLAQDNPVRVVDVFVEELDLRALGFDGINPAVTGRPAYHPAVLLKLYIYGYLNRIQSSRRLEREAQRNVELMWLTGRLAPDFKTIADFRRNNGTGIRNVCKRFIAMCRQLNLFSQAIVAIDGSKFKAVNSRDRNFTAGKIGARQQQIEQSIQRYLDALETADRTQPAEVEAKTERLQEKLKKLREKMRQLDGIKEQLKSLPDGQVSLTDPDARSMATQARGSGLVGYNVQTAVDARHHLIVAHEVTNLGNDRAQLHSMACAADQAMGSENLQAFADRGYFSGPQLKACEDAGITTFVPKPMTSNAKAEGRFDKGDFI
;
A
#
# COMPACT_ATOMS: atom_id res chain seq x y z
N MET A 1 29.68 50.20 5.81
CA MET A 1 29.95 48.88 6.41
C MET A 1 28.82 47.95 6.00
N LYS A 2 29.12 46.80 5.39
CA LYS A 2 28.13 45.76 5.15
C LYS A 2 27.94 45.01 6.48
N ARG A 3 26.77 45.21 7.13
CA ARG A 3 26.43 44.47 8.36
C ARG A 3 25.63 43.25 7.96
N PHE A 4 25.97 42.11 8.53
CA PHE A 4 25.15 40.90 8.46
C PHE A 4 24.07 40.94 9.56
N ILE A 5 22.96 40.26 9.35
CA ILE A 5 21.99 39.99 10.41
C ILE A 5 22.63 38.91 11.29
N GLU A 6 22.79 39.20 12.56
CA GLU A 6 23.38 38.29 13.54
C GLU A 6 22.25 37.57 14.30
N GLY A 7 22.42 36.27 14.55
CA GLY A 7 21.53 35.51 15.39
C GLY A 7 21.82 35.71 16.88
N GLU A 8 20.98 35.21 17.74
CA GLU A 8 21.11 35.25 19.19
C GLU A 8 22.28 34.33 19.65
N ASP A 9 22.90 34.70 20.76
CA ASP A 9 23.92 33.85 21.38
C ASP A 9 23.26 32.56 21.90
N ARG A 10 23.83 31.41 21.56
CA ARG A 10 23.31 30.08 21.97
C ARG A 10 23.31 29.87 23.47
N GLN A 11 24.07 30.64 24.23
CA GLN A 11 24.20 30.58 25.69
C GLN A 11 23.38 31.67 26.37
N GLN A 12 22.65 32.51 25.62
CA GLN A 12 21.81 33.53 26.18
C GLN A 12 20.65 32.91 26.94
N VAL A 13 20.48 33.27 28.18
CA VAL A 13 19.37 32.85 29.04
C VAL A 13 18.29 33.90 28.92
N THR A 14 17.07 33.48 28.56
CA THR A 14 15.89 34.36 28.56
C THR A 14 15.35 34.52 29.99
N MET A 15 15.05 35.71 30.42
CA MET A 15 14.47 35.98 31.76
C MET A 15 13.04 35.47 31.89
N LEU A 16 12.28 35.41 30.79
CA LEU A 16 10.93 34.84 30.74
C LEU A 16 10.97 33.54 29.95
N PRO A 17 10.43 32.44 30.51
CA PRO A 17 10.38 31.16 29.78
C PRO A 17 9.45 31.30 28.58
N GLU A 18 9.95 31.01 27.39
CA GLU A 18 9.14 30.91 26.18
C GLU A 18 8.27 29.65 26.22
N CYS A 19 7.03 29.77 25.77
CA CYS A 19 6.18 28.59 25.60
C CYS A 19 6.26 28.07 24.16
N LEU A 20 5.92 26.81 23.95
CA LEU A 20 5.93 26.22 22.61
C LEU A 20 5.00 26.94 21.63
N ASP A 21 3.96 27.58 22.15
CA ASP A 21 2.98 28.31 21.35
C ASP A 21 3.56 29.58 20.71
N ASP A 22 4.59 30.17 21.32
CA ASP A 22 5.26 31.38 20.82
C ASP A 22 6.05 31.10 19.54
N TYR A 23 6.43 29.83 19.29
CA TYR A 23 7.16 29.41 18.11
C TYR A 23 6.30 29.09 16.90
N LEU A 24 4.97 29.12 17.05
CA LEU A 24 4.04 28.72 15.99
C LEU A 24 3.14 29.89 15.57
N ALA A 25 3.13 30.19 14.29
CA ALA A 25 2.20 31.15 13.73
C ALA A 25 0.75 30.72 13.96
N GLN A 26 -0.17 31.70 14.06
CA GLN A 26 -1.58 31.45 14.32
C GLN A 26 -2.26 30.66 13.19
N ASP A 27 -1.77 30.78 11.97
CA ASP A 27 -2.24 30.10 10.75
C ASP A 27 -1.47 28.81 10.45
N ASN A 28 -0.61 28.34 11.36
CA ASN A 28 0.15 27.09 11.14
C ASN A 28 -0.79 25.90 11.03
N PRO A 29 -0.68 25.07 9.96
CA PRO A 29 -1.55 23.91 9.72
C PRO A 29 -1.56 22.87 10.86
N VAL A 30 -0.52 22.83 11.70
CA VAL A 30 -0.45 21.90 12.83
C VAL A 30 -1.56 22.16 13.85
N ARG A 31 -2.03 23.40 13.97
CA ARG A 31 -3.16 23.76 14.84
C ARG A 31 -4.47 23.12 14.38
N VAL A 32 -4.66 22.99 13.08
CA VAL A 32 -5.83 22.29 12.51
C VAL A 32 -5.78 20.80 12.84
N VAL A 33 -4.57 20.18 12.79
CA VAL A 33 -4.39 18.78 13.17
C VAL A 33 -4.75 18.57 14.64
N ASP A 34 -4.32 19.50 15.49
CA ASP A 34 -4.60 19.43 16.93
C ASP A 34 -6.11 19.47 17.21
N VAL A 35 -6.77 20.49 16.76
CA VAL A 35 -8.23 20.68 16.91
C VAL A 35 -9.01 19.48 16.33
N PHE A 36 -8.64 19.05 15.12
CA PHE A 36 -9.31 17.91 14.48
C PHE A 36 -9.25 16.66 15.35
N VAL A 37 -8.09 16.33 15.92
CA VAL A 37 -7.93 15.12 16.73
C VAL A 37 -8.62 15.25 18.09
N GLU A 38 -8.60 16.43 18.70
CA GLU A 38 -9.29 16.68 19.98
C GLU A 38 -10.82 16.54 19.88
N GLU A 39 -11.40 16.87 18.72
CA GLU A 39 -12.84 16.72 18.45
C GLU A 39 -13.27 15.28 18.14
N LEU A 40 -12.33 14.33 18.05
CA LEU A 40 -12.64 12.93 17.77
C LEU A 40 -12.99 12.16 19.07
N ASP A 41 -14.13 11.47 19.07
CA ASP A 41 -14.37 10.39 20.05
C ASP A 41 -13.60 9.13 19.62
N LEU A 42 -12.36 9.03 20.07
CA LEU A 42 -11.48 7.91 19.75
C LEU A 42 -12.02 6.56 20.21
N ARG A 43 -12.84 6.55 21.27
CA ARG A 43 -13.48 5.32 21.76
C ARG A 43 -14.55 4.84 20.80
N ALA A 44 -15.44 5.72 20.38
CA ALA A 44 -16.47 5.39 19.38
C ALA A 44 -15.86 5.02 18.04
N LEU A 45 -14.68 5.56 17.70
CA LEU A 45 -13.92 5.21 16.50
C LEU A 45 -13.18 3.86 16.59
N GLY A 46 -13.15 3.24 17.80
CA GLY A 46 -12.57 1.91 17.99
C GLY A 46 -11.05 1.89 18.16
N PHE A 47 -10.49 2.92 18.79
CA PHE A 47 -9.08 2.91 19.21
C PHE A 47 -8.87 2.15 20.51
N ASP A 48 -7.78 1.39 20.56
CA ASP A 48 -7.30 0.74 21.78
C ASP A 48 -6.50 1.70 22.67
N GLY A 49 -6.46 1.42 23.96
CA GLY A 49 -5.59 2.13 24.93
C GLY A 49 -6.08 3.51 25.36
N ILE A 50 -7.36 3.83 25.19
CA ILE A 50 -7.98 5.08 25.66
C ILE A 50 -8.04 5.13 27.20
N ASN A 51 -8.32 3.99 27.84
CA ASN A 51 -8.24 3.87 29.28
C ASN A 51 -6.83 3.40 29.66
N PRO A 52 -6.14 4.12 30.57
CA PRO A 52 -4.82 3.70 31.01
C PRO A 52 -4.92 2.36 31.76
N ALA A 53 -3.93 1.50 31.60
CA ALA A 53 -3.81 0.27 32.37
C ALA A 53 -3.56 0.63 33.85
N VAL A 54 -4.14 -0.16 34.75
CA VAL A 54 -4.00 0.05 36.22
C VAL A 54 -2.57 -0.22 36.69
N THR A 55 -1.83 -1.08 35.99
CA THR A 55 -0.46 -1.48 36.33
C THR A 55 0.44 -1.47 35.07
N GLY A 56 1.74 -1.38 35.27
CA GLY A 56 2.72 -1.39 34.23
C GLY A 56 3.24 0.00 33.87
N ARG A 57 4.05 0.09 32.78
CA ARG A 57 4.57 1.37 32.28
C ARG A 57 3.42 2.19 31.69
N PRO A 58 3.30 3.49 32.04
CA PRO A 58 2.31 4.37 31.42
C PRO A 58 2.42 4.37 29.90
N ALA A 59 1.29 4.21 29.22
CA ALA A 59 1.20 4.26 27.76
C ALA A 59 0.95 5.70 27.28
N TYR A 60 1.31 5.98 26.04
CA TYR A 60 0.91 7.22 25.38
C TYR A 60 -0.57 7.14 25.00
N HIS A 61 -1.29 8.23 25.22
CA HIS A 61 -2.68 8.32 24.77
C HIS A 61 -2.78 8.20 23.24
N PRO A 62 -3.76 7.47 22.68
CA PRO A 62 -3.92 7.28 21.23
C PRO A 62 -3.98 8.60 20.44
N ALA A 63 -4.54 9.67 20.99
CA ALA A 63 -4.56 10.99 20.37
C ALA A 63 -3.15 11.50 20.01
N VAL A 64 -2.17 11.34 20.91
CA VAL A 64 -0.78 11.76 20.68
C VAL A 64 -0.18 11.03 19.49
N LEU A 65 -0.39 9.72 19.40
CA LEU A 65 0.12 8.90 18.31
C LEU A 65 -0.62 9.18 17.00
N LEU A 66 -1.92 9.46 17.05
CA LEU A 66 -2.71 9.86 15.88
C LEU A 66 -2.25 11.22 15.33
N LYS A 67 -2.08 12.23 16.19
CA LYS A 67 -1.52 13.55 15.83
C LYS A 67 -0.17 13.40 15.15
N LEU A 68 0.73 12.59 15.72
CA LEU A 68 2.04 12.30 15.17
C LEU A 68 1.96 11.68 13.76
N TYR A 69 1.05 10.73 13.55
CA TYR A 69 0.84 10.12 12.24
C TYR A 69 0.28 11.08 11.21
N ILE A 70 -0.76 11.84 11.55
CA ILE A 70 -1.36 12.81 10.63
C ILE A 70 -0.30 13.83 10.21
N TYR A 71 0.45 14.38 11.16
CA TYR A 71 1.57 15.29 10.87
C TYR A 71 2.62 14.64 9.96
N GLY A 72 2.99 13.41 10.26
CA GLY A 72 3.96 12.66 9.48
C GLY A 72 3.56 12.48 8.02
N TYR A 73 2.30 12.12 7.76
CA TYR A 73 1.81 11.96 6.38
C TYR A 73 1.72 13.30 5.65
N LEU A 74 1.24 14.36 6.29
CA LEU A 74 1.20 15.71 5.72
C LEU A 74 2.60 16.21 5.31
N ASN A 75 3.60 15.90 6.12
CA ASN A 75 4.99 16.34 5.91
C ASN A 75 5.88 15.27 5.24
N ARG A 76 5.29 14.21 4.65
CA ARG A 76 6.00 13.12 3.95
C ARG A 76 7.03 12.38 4.82
N ILE A 77 6.76 12.28 6.11
CA ILE A 77 7.57 11.57 7.10
C ILE A 77 6.91 10.22 7.40
N GLN A 78 7.08 9.23 6.55
CA GLN A 78 6.37 7.95 6.62
C GLN A 78 7.08 6.90 7.52
N SER A 79 8.35 7.13 7.88
CA SER A 79 9.15 6.20 8.69
C SER A 79 8.95 6.47 10.18
N SER A 80 8.56 5.44 10.96
CA SER A 80 8.43 5.53 12.41
C SER A 80 9.73 5.97 13.10
N ARG A 81 10.90 5.50 12.64
CA ARG A 81 12.21 5.94 13.16
C ARG A 81 12.50 7.41 12.86
N ARG A 82 11.99 7.90 11.75
CA ARG A 82 12.14 9.30 11.39
C ARG A 82 11.17 10.16 12.21
N LEU A 83 9.93 9.71 12.42
CA LEU A 83 8.95 10.37 13.30
C LEU A 83 9.45 10.48 14.74
N GLU A 84 10.05 9.43 15.31
CA GLU A 84 10.69 9.46 16.62
C GLU A 84 11.73 10.58 16.71
N ARG A 85 12.62 10.68 15.72
CA ARG A 85 13.63 11.75 15.66
C ARG A 85 13.04 13.14 15.53
N GLU A 86 12.03 13.31 14.68
CA GLU A 86 11.36 14.59 14.49
C GLU A 86 10.59 15.02 15.75
N ALA A 87 9.97 14.09 16.47
CA ALA A 87 9.30 14.40 17.74
C ALA A 87 10.26 14.99 18.81
N GLN A 88 11.57 14.71 18.71
CA GLN A 88 12.57 15.23 19.65
C GLN A 88 13.17 16.59 19.25
N ARG A 89 13.00 17.05 18.01
CA ARG A 89 13.70 18.22 17.46
C ARG A 89 12.86 19.19 16.64
N ASN A 90 11.67 18.75 16.19
CA ASN A 90 10.78 19.58 15.39
C ASN A 90 9.79 20.29 16.31
N VAL A 91 9.83 21.61 16.29
CA VAL A 91 9.02 22.46 17.19
C VAL A 91 7.52 22.22 17.01
N GLU A 92 7.04 22.06 15.77
CA GLU A 92 5.63 21.76 15.49
C GLU A 92 5.18 20.45 16.11
N LEU A 93 6.01 19.39 16.00
CA LEU A 93 5.72 18.12 16.65
C LEU A 93 5.84 18.19 18.17
N MET A 94 6.80 18.91 18.69
CA MET A 94 6.93 19.14 20.14
C MET A 94 5.68 19.85 20.69
N TRP A 95 5.17 20.83 19.97
CA TRP A 95 3.92 21.53 20.33
C TRP A 95 2.73 20.56 20.27
N LEU A 96 2.56 19.86 19.15
CA LEU A 96 1.44 18.96 18.87
C LEU A 96 1.34 17.79 19.87
N THR A 97 2.48 17.30 20.36
CA THR A 97 2.56 16.15 21.27
C THR A 97 2.81 16.53 22.73
N GLY A 98 2.94 17.82 23.06
CA GLY A 98 3.31 18.28 24.39
C GLY A 98 4.72 17.81 24.78
N ARG A 99 5.68 17.85 23.86
CA ARG A 99 7.07 17.32 24.00
C ARG A 99 7.17 15.81 24.22
N LEU A 100 6.10 15.06 24.02
CA LEU A 100 6.16 13.60 24.08
C LEU A 100 6.83 13.06 22.81
N ALA A 101 7.80 12.16 22.99
CA ALA A 101 8.56 11.55 21.90
C ALA A 101 8.49 10.02 22.00
N PRO A 102 7.40 9.40 21.52
CA PRO A 102 7.28 7.95 21.48
C PRO A 102 8.38 7.30 20.65
N ASP A 103 8.90 6.16 21.10
CA ASP A 103 9.87 5.38 20.33
C ASP A 103 9.26 4.80 19.04
N PHE A 104 10.12 4.47 18.09
CA PHE A 104 9.71 4.01 16.76
C PHE A 104 8.87 2.72 16.80
N LYS A 105 9.08 1.87 17.80
CA LYS A 105 8.31 0.63 17.95
C LYS A 105 6.89 0.94 18.42
N THR A 106 6.74 1.81 19.40
CA THR A 106 5.42 2.30 19.88
C THR A 106 4.65 2.94 18.72
N ILE A 107 5.30 3.79 17.91
CA ILE A 107 4.69 4.41 16.73
C ILE A 107 4.22 3.33 15.73
N ALA A 108 5.08 2.34 15.42
CA ALA A 108 4.73 1.29 14.46
C ALA A 108 3.61 0.36 14.96
N ASP A 109 3.65 0.00 16.24
CA ASP A 109 2.66 -0.87 16.88
C ASP A 109 1.28 -0.18 16.95
N PHE A 110 1.23 1.13 17.21
CA PHE A 110 -0.01 1.89 17.16
C PHE A 110 -0.73 1.74 15.81
N ARG A 111 -0.02 1.94 14.69
CA ARG A 111 -0.60 1.78 13.36
C ARG A 111 -1.08 0.36 13.10
N ARG A 112 -0.30 -0.64 13.50
CA ARG A 112 -0.63 -2.05 13.33
C ARG A 112 -1.89 -2.45 14.09
N ASN A 113 -2.01 -1.96 15.32
CA ASN A 113 -3.08 -2.40 16.23
C ASN A 113 -4.38 -1.59 16.04
N ASN A 114 -4.31 -0.36 15.51
CA ASN A 114 -5.46 0.55 15.39
C ASN A 114 -5.95 0.75 13.95
N GLY A 115 -5.77 -0.23 13.07
CA GLY A 115 -6.14 -0.10 11.65
C GLY A 115 -7.62 0.23 11.41
N THR A 116 -8.53 -0.29 12.23
CA THR A 116 -9.97 0.02 12.16
C THR A 116 -10.24 1.46 12.60
N GLY A 117 -9.65 1.89 13.73
CA GLY A 117 -9.77 3.26 14.23
C GLY A 117 -9.29 4.28 13.20
N ILE A 118 -8.13 4.05 12.60
CA ILE A 118 -7.56 4.93 11.56
C ILE A 118 -8.51 5.04 10.35
N ARG A 119 -9.09 3.92 9.88
CA ARG A 119 -10.10 3.96 8.80
C ARG A 119 -11.34 4.77 9.18
N ASN A 120 -11.80 4.66 10.41
CA ASN A 120 -12.94 5.42 10.90
C ASN A 120 -12.63 6.92 11.03
N VAL A 121 -11.39 7.29 11.38
CA VAL A 121 -10.93 8.70 11.32
C VAL A 121 -11.01 9.24 9.90
N CYS A 122 -10.55 8.49 8.88
CA CYS A 122 -10.69 8.91 7.49
C CYS A 122 -12.17 9.12 7.10
N LYS A 123 -13.06 8.20 7.49
CA LYS A 123 -14.51 8.36 7.25
C LYS A 123 -15.07 9.60 7.94
N ARG A 124 -14.64 9.87 9.18
CA ARG A 124 -15.07 11.07 9.92
C ARG A 124 -14.59 12.36 9.25
N PHE A 125 -13.34 12.36 8.75
CA PHE A 125 -12.80 13.47 7.98
C PHE A 125 -13.64 13.76 6.72
N ILE A 126 -14.01 12.73 5.95
CA ILE A 126 -14.86 12.88 4.77
C ILE A 126 -16.26 13.42 5.15
N ALA A 127 -16.84 12.91 6.25
CA ALA A 127 -18.12 13.42 6.74
C ALA A 127 -18.04 14.91 7.12
N MET A 128 -16.94 15.34 7.71
CA MET A 128 -16.67 16.76 8.01
C MET A 128 -16.53 17.57 6.72
N CYS A 129 -15.79 17.09 5.73
CA CYS A 129 -15.67 17.78 4.44
C CYS A 129 -17.03 17.96 3.76
N ARG A 130 -17.92 16.94 3.87
CA ARG A 130 -19.29 17.05 3.38
C ARG A 130 -20.10 18.13 4.12
N GLN A 131 -20.00 18.18 5.44
CA GLN A 131 -20.69 19.22 6.25
C GLN A 131 -20.20 20.64 5.91
N LEU A 132 -18.93 20.76 5.53
CA LEU A 132 -18.33 22.03 5.08
C LEU A 132 -18.62 22.35 3.61
N ASN A 133 -19.47 21.56 2.93
CA ASN A 133 -19.81 21.71 1.51
C ASN A 133 -18.59 21.73 0.57
N LEU A 134 -17.54 20.98 0.90
CA LEU A 134 -16.35 20.85 0.06
C LEU A 134 -16.60 19.98 -1.18
N PHE A 135 -17.60 19.11 -1.15
CA PHE A 135 -18.03 18.26 -2.28
C PHE A 135 -19.24 18.87 -3.00
N SER A 136 -19.05 20.02 -3.64
CA SER A 136 -20.16 20.77 -4.26
C SER A 136 -20.60 20.23 -5.61
N GLN A 137 -19.85 19.33 -6.22
CA GLN A 137 -20.18 18.66 -7.48
C GLN A 137 -20.20 17.15 -7.23
N ALA A 138 -21.25 16.48 -7.74
CA ALA A 138 -21.38 15.04 -7.66
C ALA A 138 -20.51 14.36 -8.74
N ILE A 139 -19.23 14.69 -8.79
CA ILE A 139 -18.28 14.19 -9.80
C ILE A 139 -17.06 13.59 -9.11
N VAL A 140 -16.75 12.35 -9.44
CA VAL A 140 -15.54 11.65 -8.95
C VAL A 140 -14.75 11.05 -10.10
N ALA A 141 -13.43 11.01 -9.92
CA ALA A 141 -12.52 10.23 -10.75
C ALA A 141 -12.10 8.97 -9.97
N ILE A 142 -12.22 7.80 -10.59
CA ILE A 142 -11.84 6.51 -10.01
C ILE A 142 -10.59 6.02 -10.72
N ASP A 143 -9.54 5.69 -9.95
CA ASP A 143 -8.29 5.13 -10.47
C ASP A 143 -7.66 4.14 -9.50
N GLY A 144 -6.90 3.20 -10.05
CA GLY A 144 -6.19 2.14 -9.33
C GLY A 144 -4.68 2.32 -9.35
N SER A 145 -4.08 2.44 -8.19
CA SER A 145 -2.62 2.50 -8.03
C SER A 145 -2.06 1.20 -7.49
N LYS A 146 -0.99 0.68 -8.12
CA LYS A 146 -0.37 -0.58 -7.73
C LYS A 146 0.79 -0.37 -6.78
N PHE A 147 0.66 -0.93 -5.57
CA PHE A 147 1.64 -0.82 -4.51
C PHE A 147 2.38 -2.14 -4.32
N LYS A 148 3.71 -2.07 -4.37
CA LYS A 148 4.58 -3.21 -4.12
C LYS A 148 4.49 -3.63 -2.65
N ALA A 149 4.17 -4.90 -2.40
CA ALA A 149 4.28 -5.49 -1.07
C ALA A 149 5.75 -5.65 -0.65
N VAL A 150 5.96 -5.86 0.66
CA VAL A 150 7.26 -6.30 1.16
C VAL A 150 7.46 -7.77 0.77
N ASN A 151 7.71 -7.99 -0.51
CA ASN A 151 7.79 -9.30 -1.11
C ASN A 151 8.94 -9.37 -2.12
N SER A 152 9.54 -10.57 -2.24
CA SER A 152 10.48 -10.88 -3.31
C SER A 152 9.71 -11.49 -4.49
N ARG A 153 9.91 -10.93 -5.69
CA ARG A 153 9.38 -11.47 -6.94
C ARG A 153 9.72 -12.97 -7.11
N ASP A 154 10.86 -13.38 -6.58
CA ASP A 154 11.33 -14.77 -6.68
C ASP A 154 10.59 -15.74 -5.76
N ARG A 155 9.90 -15.21 -4.75
CA ARG A 155 9.09 -16.00 -3.81
C ARG A 155 7.59 -16.00 -4.15
N ASN A 156 7.19 -15.42 -5.27
CA ASN A 156 5.83 -15.53 -5.80
C ASN A 156 5.81 -16.57 -6.93
N PHE A 157 4.97 -17.58 -6.78
CA PHE A 157 4.90 -18.76 -7.65
C PHE A 157 3.55 -18.82 -8.38
N THR A 158 3.63 -19.12 -9.68
CA THR A 158 2.52 -19.51 -10.54
C THR A 158 2.85 -20.86 -11.15
N ALA A 159 1.87 -21.57 -11.70
CA ALA A 159 2.07 -22.90 -12.32
C ALA A 159 3.18 -22.88 -13.39
N GLY A 160 3.17 -21.88 -14.27
CA GLY A 160 4.20 -21.74 -15.32
C GLY A 160 5.60 -21.50 -14.75
N LYS A 161 5.73 -20.69 -13.68
CA LYS A 161 7.01 -20.41 -13.04
C LYS A 161 7.57 -21.63 -12.31
N ILE A 162 6.70 -22.42 -11.66
CA ILE A 162 7.10 -23.68 -11.03
C ILE A 162 7.61 -24.66 -12.09
N GLY A 163 6.85 -24.87 -13.18
CA GLY A 163 7.25 -25.76 -14.27
C GLY A 163 8.60 -25.39 -14.88
N ALA A 164 8.80 -24.12 -15.21
CA ALA A 164 10.08 -23.64 -15.74
C ALA A 164 11.25 -23.86 -14.76
N ARG A 165 11.02 -23.63 -13.46
CA ARG A 165 12.05 -23.82 -12.43
C ARG A 165 12.36 -25.31 -12.17
N GLN A 166 11.34 -26.17 -12.20
CA GLN A 166 11.53 -27.63 -12.14
C GLN A 166 12.38 -28.11 -13.31
N GLN A 167 12.05 -27.70 -14.52
CA GLN A 167 12.82 -28.06 -15.72
C GLN A 167 14.29 -27.60 -15.65
N GLN A 168 14.56 -26.40 -15.15
CA GLN A 168 15.93 -25.92 -14.90
C GLN A 168 16.69 -26.76 -13.89
N ILE A 169 16.02 -27.20 -12.82
CA ILE A 169 16.62 -28.06 -11.79
C ILE A 169 16.90 -29.44 -12.36
N GLU A 170 15.98 -30.02 -13.12
CA GLU A 170 16.18 -31.33 -13.80
C GLU A 170 17.38 -31.30 -14.74
N GLN A 171 17.46 -30.26 -15.59
CA GLN A 171 18.63 -30.07 -16.47
C GLN A 171 19.94 -29.92 -15.68
N SER A 172 19.89 -29.28 -14.52
CA SER A 172 21.07 -29.13 -13.66
C SER A 172 21.44 -30.43 -12.97
N ILE A 173 20.46 -31.24 -12.53
CA ILE A 173 20.67 -32.55 -11.98
C ILE A 173 21.32 -33.45 -13.03
N GLN A 174 20.80 -33.48 -14.26
CA GLN A 174 21.36 -34.28 -15.32
C GLN A 174 22.81 -33.90 -15.61
N ARG A 175 23.14 -32.63 -15.75
CA ARG A 175 24.54 -32.16 -15.94
C ARG A 175 25.45 -32.58 -14.81
N TYR A 176 24.99 -32.59 -13.54
CA TYR A 176 25.81 -33.04 -12.43
C TYR A 176 25.96 -34.56 -12.35
N LEU A 177 24.95 -35.31 -12.80
CA LEU A 177 25.07 -36.79 -12.93
C LEU A 177 26.07 -37.17 -14.03
N ASP A 178 26.00 -36.49 -15.20
CA ASP A 178 26.96 -36.71 -16.31
C ASP A 178 28.39 -36.34 -15.89
N ALA A 179 28.55 -35.29 -15.07
CA ALA A 179 29.84 -34.89 -14.51
C ALA A 179 30.39 -35.89 -13.50
N LEU A 180 29.53 -36.54 -12.68
CA LEU A 180 29.92 -37.62 -11.79
C LEU A 180 30.37 -38.86 -12.55
N GLU A 181 29.61 -39.25 -13.59
CA GLU A 181 29.97 -40.40 -14.45
C GLU A 181 31.29 -40.18 -15.18
N THR A 182 31.58 -38.94 -15.57
CA THR A 182 32.86 -38.60 -16.18
C THR A 182 34.00 -38.58 -15.16
N ALA A 183 33.74 -38.18 -13.92
CA ALA A 183 34.73 -38.20 -12.85
C ALA A 183 35.11 -39.60 -12.43
N ASP A 184 34.21 -40.58 -12.42
CA ASP A 184 34.48 -41.98 -12.11
C ASP A 184 35.40 -42.63 -13.15
N ARG A 185 35.55 -42.09 -14.33
CA ARG A 185 36.44 -42.58 -15.41
C ARG A 185 37.84 -41.98 -15.34
N THR A 186 38.12 -41.00 -14.50
CA THR A 186 39.41 -40.26 -14.41
C THR A 186 40.03 -40.43 -13.02
N GLN A 187 41.36 -40.53 -12.92
CA GLN A 187 42.20 -40.94 -11.80
C GLN A 187 41.88 -40.44 -10.36
N PRO A 188 42.30 -41.23 -9.27
CA PRO A 188 41.60 -41.26 -7.99
C PRO A 188 41.79 -40.10 -6.99
N ALA A 189 42.86 -39.36 -6.94
CA ALA A 189 43.16 -38.50 -5.78
C ALA A 189 42.52 -37.09 -5.76
N GLU A 190 42.20 -36.49 -6.90
CA GLU A 190 41.47 -35.22 -6.97
C GLU A 190 39.95 -35.40 -7.09
N VAL A 191 39.52 -36.63 -7.33
CA VAL A 191 38.16 -37.04 -7.63
C VAL A 191 37.27 -37.02 -6.38
N GLU A 192 37.78 -37.42 -5.21
CA GLU A 192 36.95 -37.56 -3.99
C GLU A 192 36.32 -36.19 -3.58
N ALA A 193 37.13 -35.14 -3.41
CA ALA A 193 36.61 -33.81 -3.01
C ALA A 193 35.67 -33.18 -4.05
N LYS A 194 35.89 -33.50 -5.33
CA LYS A 194 35.01 -33.04 -6.43
C LYS A 194 33.67 -33.78 -6.43
N THR A 195 33.73 -35.10 -6.19
CA THR A 195 32.57 -35.98 -6.11
C THR A 195 31.70 -35.63 -4.90
N GLU A 196 32.27 -35.40 -3.72
CA GLU A 196 31.51 -34.95 -2.53
C GLU A 196 30.78 -33.62 -2.78
N ARG A 197 31.47 -32.65 -3.38
CA ARG A 197 30.86 -31.35 -3.74
C ARG A 197 29.69 -31.50 -4.74
N LEU A 198 29.80 -32.40 -5.72
CA LEU A 198 28.75 -32.68 -6.69
C LEU A 198 27.57 -33.38 -6.02
N GLN A 199 27.83 -34.37 -5.14
CA GLN A 199 26.77 -35.02 -4.36
C GLN A 199 26.02 -34.06 -3.45
N GLU A 200 26.74 -33.17 -2.78
CA GLU A 200 26.09 -32.13 -1.95
C GLU A 200 25.22 -31.20 -2.77
N LYS A 201 25.67 -30.79 -3.96
CA LYS A 201 24.86 -29.98 -4.89
C LYS A 201 23.61 -30.72 -5.36
N LEU A 202 23.74 -32.00 -5.69
CA LEU A 202 22.60 -32.84 -6.08
C LEU A 202 21.58 -32.96 -4.94
N LYS A 203 22.06 -33.18 -3.70
CA LYS A 203 21.19 -33.20 -2.52
C LYS A 203 20.39 -31.90 -2.38
N LYS A 204 21.04 -30.74 -2.47
CA LYS A 204 20.39 -29.44 -2.42
C LYS A 204 19.38 -29.19 -3.56
N LEU A 205 19.67 -29.68 -4.76
CA LEU A 205 18.74 -29.57 -5.89
C LEU A 205 17.52 -30.46 -5.70
N ARG A 206 17.69 -31.71 -5.20
CA ARG A 206 16.57 -32.59 -4.88
C ARG A 206 15.69 -32.06 -3.76
N GLU A 207 16.27 -31.40 -2.76
CA GLU A 207 15.51 -30.70 -1.71
C GLU A 207 14.69 -29.54 -2.27
N LYS A 208 15.28 -28.73 -3.15
CA LYS A 208 14.55 -27.65 -3.86
C LYS A 208 13.42 -28.19 -4.72
N MET A 209 13.62 -29.33 -5.39
CA MET A 209 12.56 -29.96 -6.19
C MET A 209 11.38 -30.34 -5.30
N ARG A 210 11.62 -31.02 -4.16
CA ARG A 210 10.58 -31.39 -3.19
C ARG A 210 9.85 -30.16 -2.62
N GLN A 211 10.55 -29.05 -2.37
CA GLN A 211 9.91 -27.78 -1.95
C GLN A 211 8.99 -27.24 -3.05
N LEU A 212 9.41 -27.27 -4.31
CA LEU A 212 8.58 -26.84 -5.44
C LEU A 212 7.34 -27.72 -5.63
N ASP A 213 7.46 -29.04 -5.41
CA ASP A 213 6.33 -29.97 -5.44
C ASP A 213 5.32 -29.64 -4.34
N GLY A 214 5.78 -29.33 -3.12
CA GLY A 214 4.91 -28.87 -2.03
C GLY A 214 4.17 -27.57 -2.36
N ILE A 215 4.86 -26.60 -2.96
CA ILE A 215 4.26 -25.33 -3.41
C ILE A 215 3.25 -25.59 -4.55
N LYS A 216 3.54 -26.53 -5.45
CA LYS A 216 2.66 -26.92 -6.55
C LYS A 216 1.33 -27.51 -6.04
N GLU A 217 1.38 -28.32 -4.97
CA GLU A 217 0.17 -28.84 -4.33
C GLU A 217 -0.63 -27.74 -3.65
N GLN A 218 0.03 -26.80 -2.94
CA GLN A 218 -0.63 -25.63 -2.37
C GLN A 218 -1.31 -24.77 -3.46
N LEU A 219 -0.67 -24.63 -4.61
CA LEU A 219 -1.20 -23.86 -5.73
C LEU A 219 -2.52 -24.41 -6.26
N LYS A 220 -2.71 -25.73 -6.24
CA LYS A 220 -3.95 -26.39 -6.69
C LYS A 220 -5.16 -26.06 -5.80
N SER A 221 -4.93 -25.75 -4.53
CA SER A 221 -5.98 -25.41 -3.57
C SER A 221 -6.40 -23.94 -3.64
N LEU A 222 -5.66 -23.08 -4.36
CA LEU A 222 -5.92 -21.65 -4.43
C LEU A 222 -6.65 -21.27 -5.74
N PRO A 223 -7.76 -20.52 -5.65
CA PRO A 223 -8.62 -20.22 -6.80
C PRO A 223 -7.93 -19.32 -7.85
N ASP A 224 -6.94 -18.53 -7.44
CA ASP A 224 -6.22 -17.58 -8.30
C ASP A 224 -4.91 -18.14 -8.88
N GLY A 225 -4.55 -19.38 -8.55
CA GLY A 225 -3.37 -20.05 -9.08
C GLY A 225 -2.04 -19.35 -8.77
N GLN A 226 -1.96 -18.63 -7.64
CA GLN A 226 -0.75 -17.95 -7.19
C GLN A 226 -0.46 -18.21 -5.71
N VAL A 227 0.81 -18.44 -5.39
CA VAL A 227 1.31 -18.58 -4.01
C VAL A 227 2.44 -17.59 -3.78
N SER A 228 2.30 -16.73 -2.79
CA SER A 228 3.37 -15.88 -2.30
C SER A 228 3.85 -16.38 -0.93
N LEU A 229 5.15 -16.70 -0.82
CA LEU A 229 5.74 -17.24 0.41
C LEU A 229 6.14 -16.17 1.44
N THR A 230 6.13 -14.91 1.07
CA THR A 230 6.53 -13.81 1.97
C THR A 230 5.31 -13.06 2.51
N ASP A 231 4.36 -12.78 1.64
CA ASP A 231 3.12 -12.10 1.93
C ASP A 231 2.00 -12.88 1.22
N PRO A 232 1.27 -13.74 1.94
CA PRO A 232 0.30 -14.67 1.36
C PRO A 232 -0.83 -14.01 0.58
N ASP A 233 -1.17 -12.75 0.94
CA ASP A 233 -2.26 -12.00 0.32
C ASP A 233 -1.81 -11.21 -0.92
N ALA A 234 -0.49 -10.97 -1.07
CA ALA A 234 0.04 -10.24 -2.21
C ALA A 234 -0.07 -11.05 -3.51
N ARG A 235 -0.46 -10.39 -4.60
CA ARG A 235 -0.63 -11.00 -5.92
C ARG A 235 0.21 -10.29 -6.98
N SER A 236 0.45 -11.00 -8.08
CA SER A 236 1.11 -10.42 -9.25
C SER A 236 0.17 -9.44 -9.93
N MET A 237 0.58 -8.18 -10.02
CA MET A 237 -0.16 -7.10 -10.66
C MET A 237 0.31 -6.90 -12.09
N ALA A 238 -0.61 -6.74 -13.03
CA ALA A 238 -0.28 -6.30 -14.38
C ALA A 238 0.22 -4.85 -14.35
N THR A 239 1.41 -4.62 -14.89
CA THR A 239 1.97 -3.28 -15.07
C THR A 239 2.16 -3.02 -16.56
N GLN A 240 2.11 -1.75 -17.00
CA GLN A 240 2.31 -1.37 -18.41
C GLN A 240 3.74 -1.68 -18.91
N ALA A 241 4.71 -1.82 -18.01
CA ALA A 241 6.08 -2.14 -18.39
C ALA A 241 6.23 -3.62 -18.75
N ARG A 242 6.66 -3.90 -19.97
CA ARG A 242 6.96 -5.25 -20.46
C ARG A 242 7.94 -5.96 -19.52
N GLY A 243 7.49 -7.04 -18.89
CA GLY A 243 8.35 -7.98 -18.18
C GLY A 243 8.56 -7.76 -16.69
N SER A 244 8.05 -6.69 -16.07
CA SER A 244 8.20 -6.45 -14.62
C SER A 244 6.86 -6.55 -13.88
N GLY A 245 6.33 -7.76 -13.70
CA GLY A 245 5.18 -7.95 -12.80
C GLY A 245 5.53 -7.48 -11.39
N LEU A 246 4.76 -6.54 -10.85
CA LEU A 246 4.83 -6.14 -9.45
C LEU A 246 4.05 -7.17 -8.61
N VAL A 247 4.61 -7.64 -7.52
CA VAL A 247 3.86 -8.42 -6.54
C VAL A 247 3.44 -7.50 -5.40
N GLY A 248 2.15 -7.34 -5.20
CA GLY A 248 1.62 -6.37 -4.23
C GLY A 248 0.10 -6.29 -4.23
N TYR A 249 -0.38 -5.09 -4.05
CA TYR A 249 -1.79 -4.74 -3.92
C TYR A 249 -2.19 -3.68 -4.92
N ASN A 250 -3.45 -3.67 -5.27
CA ASN A 250 -4.09 -2.64 -6.06
C ASN A 250 -4.94 -1.76 -5.13
N VAL A 251 -4.57 -0.51 -4.98
CA VAL A 251 -5.30 0.46 -4.16
C VAL A 251 -6.18 1.29 -5.07
N GLN A 252 -7.48 1.09 -4.95
CA GLN A 252 -8.49 1.85 -5.65
C GLN A 252 -8.79 3.14 -4.89
N THR A 253 -8.94 4.24 -5.58
CA THR A 253 -9.31 5.54 -5.01
C THR A 253 -10.39 6.20 -5.85
N ALA A 254 -11.38 6.79 -5.18
CA ALA A 254 -12.31 7.72 -5.77
C ALA A 254 -11.98 9.12 -5.25
N VAL A 255 -11.77 10.06 -6.16
CA VAL A 255 -11.27 11.41 -5.87
C VAL A 255 -12.28 12.42 -6.35
N ASP A 256 -12.68 13.36 -5.48
CA ASP A 256 -13.53 14.50 -5.84
C ASP A 256 -12.87 15.39 -6.90
N ALA A 257 -13.64 15.77 -7.93
CA ALA A 257 -13.12 16.51 -9.06
C ALA A 257 -12.76 17.97 -8.72
N ARG A 258 -13.31 18.56 -7.65
CA ARG A 258 -13.13 19.97 -7.30
C ARG A 258 -11.92 20.22 -6.41
N HIS A 259 -11.84 19.51 -5.29
CA HIS A 259 -10.79 19.72 -4.27
C HIS A 259 -9.76 18.59 -4.26
N HIS A 260 -9.91 17.58 -5.14
CA HIS A 260 -9.04 16.43 -5.25
C HIS A 260 -8.90 15.63 -3.94
N LEU A 261 -9.95 15.64 -3.12
CA LEU A 261 -10.02 14.86 -1.90
C LEU A 261 -10.35 13.40 -2.21
N ILE A 262 -9.65 12.47 -1.58
CA ILE A 262 -9.99 11.04 -1.67
C ILE A 262 -11.26 10.82 -0.84
N VAL A 263 -12.38 10.55 -1.50
CA VAL A 263 -13.68 10.34 -0.86
C VAL A 263 -13.93 8.88 -0.48
N ALA A 264 -13.35 7.95 -1.27
CA ALA A 264 -13.40 6.52 -0.97
C ALA A 264 -12.10 5.85 -1.41
N HIS A 265 -11.73 4.78 -0.73
CA HIS A 265 -10.59 3.95 -1.09
C HIS A 265 -10.83 2.49 -0.73
N GLU A 266 -10.24 1.59 -1.49
CA GLU A 266 -10.27 0.16 -1.24
C GLU A 266 -8.91 -0.46 -1.58
N VAL A 267 -8.47 -1.43 -0.79
CA VAL A 267 -7.25 -2.20 -1.06
C VAL A 267 -7.64 -3.59 -1.49
N THR A 268 -7.32 -3.95 -2.71
CA THR A 268 -7.60 -5.27 -3.28
C THR A 268 -6.31 -5.93 -3.76
N ASN A 269 -6.32 -7.24 -3.86
CA ASN A 269 -5.26 -8.02 -4.48
C ASN A 269 -5.59 -8.46 -5.92
N LEU A 270 -6.67 -7.94 -6.50
CA LEU A 270 -7.01 -8.18 -7.89
C LEU A 270 -6.05 -7.43 -8.83
N GLY A 271 -5.46 -8.14 -9.78
CA GLY A 271 -4.43 -7.60 -10.68
C GLY A 271 -4.94 -6.67 -11.77
N ASN A 272 -6.27 -6.54 -11.94
CA ASN A 272 -6.92 -5.68 -12.93
C ASN A 272 -8.08 -4.90 -12.30
N ASP A 273 -8.50 -3.81 -12.97
CA ASP A 273 -9.47 -2.85 -12.46
C ASP A 273 -10.91 -3.13 -12.94
N ARG A 274 -11.11 -4.14 -13.79
CA ARG A 274 -12.39 -4.41 -14.47
C ARG A 274 -13.58 -4.66 -13.56
N ALA A 275 -13.35 -5.20 -12.37
CA ALA A 275 -14.40 -5.53 -11.41
C ALA A 275 -14.54 -4.51 -10.27
N GLN A 276 -13.83 -3.36 -10.35
CA GLN A 276 -13.74 -2.42 -9.23
C GLN A 276 -14.67 -1.19 -9.38
N LEU A 277 -15.20 -0.92 -10.56
CA LEU A 277 -15.94 0.31 -10.86
C LEU A 277 -17.14 0.49 -9.94
N HIS A 278 -18.02 -0.53 -9.88
CA HIS A 278 -19.29 -0.43 -9.16
C HIS A 278 -19.08 -0.26 -7.65
N SER A 279 -18.19 -1.08 -7.02
CA SER A 279 -17.92 -0.97 -5.59
C SER A 279 -17.36 0.40 -5.21
N MET A 280 -16.42 0.91 -5.99
CA MET A 280 -15.82 2.22 -5.74
C MET A 280 -16.77 3.38 -5.98
N ALA A 281 -17.61 3.30 -7.02
CA ALA A 281 -18.63 4.31 -7.31
C ALA A 281 -19.69 4.37 -6.20
N CYS A 282 -20.21 3.22 -5.75
CA CYS A 282 -21.14 3.16 -4.62
C CYS A 282 -20.52 3.67 -3.31
N ALA A 283 -19.26 3.32 -3.03
CA ALA A 283 -18.58 3.81 -1.84
C ALA A 283 -18.38 5.35 -1.88
N ALA A 284 -18.08 5.90 -3.06
CA ALA A 284 -17.99 7.35 -3.26
C ALA A 284 -19.34 8.05 -3.10
N ASP A 285 -20.40 7.49 -3.69
CA ASP A 285 -21.76 8.02 -3.57
C ASP A 285 -22.24 8.06 -2.12
N GLN A 286 -22.04 6.98 -1.38
CA GLN A 286 -22.35 6.91 0.05
C GLN A 286 -21.53 7.95 0.86
N ALA A 287 -20.26 8.13 0.56
CA ALA A 287 -19.38 9.05 1.29
C ALA A 287 -19.75 10.51 1.03
N MET A 288 -20.06 10.86 -0.22
CA MET A 288 -20.44 12.21 -0.63
C MET A 288 -21.91 12.52 -0.29
N GLY A 289 -22.77 11.50 -0.24
CA GLY A 289 -24.21 11.67 -0.06
C GLY A 289 -24.81 12.50 -1.19
N SER A 290 -24.34 12.26 -2.42
CA SER A 290 -24.76 13.03 -3.59
C SER A 290 -26.00 12.41 -4.24
N GLU A 291 -26.84 13.25 -4.83
CA GLU A 291 -27.85 12.80 -5.75
C GLU A 291 -27.25 12.83 -7.17
N ASN A 292 -27.36 11.71 -7.91
CA ASN A 292 -26.85 11.56 -9.28
C ASN A 292 -25.31 11.67 -9.44
N LEU A 293 -24.56 10.85 -8.74
CA LEU A 293 -23.09 10.79 -8.87
C LEU A 293 -22.67 10.50 -10.32
N GLN A 294 -21.69 11.27 -10.78
CA GLN A 294 -20.98 11.05 -12.04
C GLN A 294 -19.58 10.48 -11.76
N ALA A 295 -19.31 9.26 -12.21
CA ALA A 295 -18.06 8.57 -11.99
C ALA A 295 -17.27 8.45 -13.30
N PHE A 296 -16.06 9.00 -13.31
CA PHE A 296 -15.12 8.91 -14.42
C PHE A 296 -14.05 7.87 -14.08
N ALA A 297 -13.77 6.97 -15.03
CA ALA A 297 -12.70 6.00 -14.88
C ALA A 297 -12.00 5.74 -16.22
N ASP A 298 -10.80 5.19 -16.16
CA ASP A 298 -10.04 4.87 -17.36
C ASP A 298 -10.58 3.63 -18.08
N ARG A 299 -10.01 3.34 -19.25
CA ARG A 299 -10.38 2.19 -20.10
C ARG A 299 -10.24 0.84 -19.40
N GLY A 300 -9.37 0.73 -18.41
CA GLY A 300 -9.13 -0.50 -17.63
C GLY A 300 -10.37 -0.97 -16.85
N TYR A 301 -11.28 -0.07 -16.54
CA TYR A 301 -12.52 -0.34 -15.83
C TYR A 301 -13.67 -0.76 -16.73
N PHE A 302 -13.52 -0.74 -18.05
CA PHE A 302 -14.62 -1.03 -18.95
C PHE A 302 -15.08 -2.49 -18.82
N SER A 303 -16.29 -2.67 -18.30
CA SER A 303 -16.97 -3.94 -18.12
C SER A 303 -18.49 -3.73 -18.21
N GLY A 304 -19.14 -4.35 -19.18
CA GLY A 304 -20.59 -4.20 -19.36
C GLY A 304 -21.40 -4.47 -18.08
N PRO A 305 -21.16 -5.59 -17.37
CA PRO A 305 -21.84 -5.85 -16.10
C PRO A 305 -21.62 -4.79 -15.02
N GLN A 306 -20.41 -4.21 -14.91
CA GLN A 306 -20.11 -3.16 -13.94
C GLN A 306 -20.80 -1.84 -14.28
N LEU A 307 -20.81 -1.46 -15.57
CA LEU A 307 -21.51 -0.27 -16.06
C LEU A 307 -23.01 -0.39 -15.79
N LYS A 308 -23.60 -1.55 -16.08
CA LYS A 308 -25.01 -1.80 -15.81
C LYS A 308 -25.34 -1.74 -14.32
N ALA A 309 -24.49 -2.31 -13.46
CA ALA A 309 -24.69 -2.26 -12.01
C ALA A 309 -24.61 -0.80 -11.48
N CYS A 310 -23.74 0.04 -12.03
CA CYS A 310 -23.71 1.47 -11.70
C CYS A 310 -25.00 2.19 -12.13
N GLU A 311 -25.47 1.92 -13.35
CA GLU A 311 -26.73 2.48 -13.86
C GLU A 311 -27.91 2.08 -12.99
N ASP A 312 -28.00 0.80 -12.61
CA ASP A 312 -29.04 0.28 -11.72
C ASP A 312 -28.98 0.92 -10.30
N ALA A 313 -27.79 1.36 -9.88
CA ALA A 313 -27.59 2.13 -8.63
C ALA A 313 -27.82 3.64 -8.78
N GLY A 314 -28.24 4.13 -9.95
CA GLY A 314 -28.44 5.56 -10.20
C GLY A 314 -27.15 6.37 -10.41
N ILE A 315 -26.02 5.71 -10.67
CA ILE A 315 -24.73 6.35 -10.88
C ILE A 315 -24.42 6.44 -12.38
N THR A 316 -24.18 7.66 -12.86
CA THR A 316 -23.77 7.88 -14.25
C THR A 316 -22.28 7.65 -14.42
N THR A 317 -21.87 6.75 -15.32
CA THR A 317 -20.45 6.41 -15.51
C THR A 317 -19.93 6.86 -16.87
N PHE A 318 -18.69 7.37 -16.87
CA PHE A 318 -17.96 7.76 -18.07
C PHE A 318 -16.66 6.94 -18.17
N VAL A 319 -16.72 5.84 -18.93
CA VAL A 319 -15.60 4.90 -19.10
C VAL A 319 -15.38 4.67 -20.59
N PRO A 320 -14.18 4.97 -21.13
CA PRO A 320 -13.88 4.78 -22.54
C PRO A 320 -13.93 3.30 -22.92
N LYS A 321 -14.59 3.00 -24.04
CA LYS A 321 -14.60 1.65 -24.60
C LYS A 321 -13.19 1.23 -25.06
N PRO A 322 -12.75 0.00 -24.77
CA PRO A 322 -11.48 -0.50 -25.30
C PRO A 322 -11.47 -0.49 -26.82
N MET A 323 -10.39 -0.02 -27.41
CA MET A 323 -10.16 -0.21 -28.84
C MET A 323 -9.81 -1.69 -29.06
N THR A 324 -10.70 -2.46 -29.65
CA THR A 324 -10.44 -3.85 -30.04
C THR A 324 -9.63 -3.83 -31.33
N SER A 325 -8.32 -4.13 -31.24
CA SER A 325 -7.39 -4.17 -32.38
C SER A 325 -7.72 -5.25 -33.41
N ASN A 326 -8.61 -6.18 -33.12
CA ASN A 326 -8.97 -7.32 -33.97
C ASN A 326 -10.40 -7.23 -34.55
N ALA A 327 -11.11 -6.12 -34.40
CA ALA A 327 -12.49 -6.00 -34.86
C ALA A 327 -12.62 -6.29 -36.36
N LYS A 328 -11.70 -5.77 -37.19
CA LYS A 328 -11.67 -6.02 -38.66
C LYS A 328 -11.26 -7.46 -39.00
N ALA A 329 -10.35 -8.07 -38.26
CA ALA A 329 -9.93 -9.45 -38.47
C ALA A 329 -11.04 -10.47 -38.14
N GLU A 330 -11.93 -10.08 -37.23
CA GLU A 330 -13.10 -10.89 -36.80
C GLU A 330 -14.39 -10.52 -37.56
N GLY A 331 -14.31 -9.69 -38.59
CA GLY A 331 -15.49 -9.28 -39.39
C GLY A 331 -16.47 -8.36 -38.65
N ARG A 332 -16.00 -7.68 -37.56
CA ARG A 332 -16.80 -6.72 -36.78
C ARG A 332 -16.53 -5.30 -37.25
N PHE A 333 -17.53 -4.43 -37.06
CA PHE A 333 -17.37 -3.00 -37.36
C PHE A 333 -16.31 -2.35 -36.46
N ASP A 334 -15.44 -1.52 -37.02
CA ASP A 334 -14.42 -0.71 -36.40
C ASP A 334 -14.90 0.75 -36.28
N LYS A 335 -14.19 1.58 -35.51
CA LYS A 335 -14.48 3.00 -35.35
C LYS A 335 -14.52 3.78 -36.65
N GLY A 336 -13.78 3.33 -37.68
CA GLY A 336 -13.77 3.90 -39.02
C GLY A 336 -15.01 3.55 -39.87
N ASP A 337 -15.84 2.61 -39.42
CA ASP A 337 -17.04 2.17 -40.10
C ASP A 337 -18.31 2.97 -39.68
N PHE A 338 -18.14 3.85 -38.71
CA PHE A 338 -19.20 4.76 -38.20
C PHE A 338 -18.83 6.20 -38.59
N ILE A 339 -19.70 6.82 -39.33
CA ILE A 339 -19.61 8.23 -39.74
C ILE A 339 -20.36 9.11 -38.77
#